data_6e1316e5376ee3fba778b2c6b0734e2b
#
_entry.id   6e1316e5376ee3fba778b2c6b0734e2b
#
_cell.length_a   1.000
_cell.length_b   1.000
_cell.length_c   1.000
_cell.angle_alpha   90.00
_cell.angle_beta   90.00
_cell.angle_gamma   90.00
#
_symmetry.space_group_name_H-M   'P 1'
#
loop_
_entity.id
_entity.type
_entity.pdbx_description
1 polymer ?
#
loop_
_entity_poly.entity_id
_entity_poly.type
_entity_poly.pdbx_seq_one_letter_code
_entity_poly.pdbx_strand_id
1 'polypeptide(L)'
;MNMKVYILAIAAFVVGTVELIIGGILDIIAEDLQVSISTAGWLITMFSIIFALSAPILLTVTAKAERKSLYVWALVVFLLGNVISFLSPTYFVLMLGRIFSAASGSLIIVLSITIASSIVKEAYRARAIGVIFMGVSGSLVLGVPLGLVIGNSFGWRAPFLLISVLTLAAIVGIYAFLPKIPARPTIPLKEQLATLKRPKIISAQLTSVLMLTGHLTLYAYFTPFLKTALQLSSGWVSIVYFIFGISAVFGGGIGGWAADKLGSTKSILVIIASFAIVMFLIPAVTFSLYLFLVVMIAWSMLSWAITPAQQNYLIETAPESYEIQQSLNTSALHIGIALGSAVGGFVIEHYSVVDTAWVGGIFVLLAFVCAVFSVTRPASAKRLGQSIPV
;
A
#
# COMPACT_ATOMS: atom_id res chain seq x y z
N MET A 1 -19.60 3.60 -17.83
CA MET A 1 -18.19 3.19 -17.66
C MET A 1 -18.04 1.76 -18.17
N ASN A 2 -16.92 1.40 -18.76
CA ASN A 2 -16.72 0.08 -19.37
C ASN A 2 -16.65 -1.02 -18.28
N MET A 3 -17.46 -2.10 -18.36
CA MET A 3 -17.44 -3.23 -17.41
C MET A 3 -16.04 -3.82 -17.18
N LYS A 4 -15.19 -3.75 -18.20
CA LYS A 4 -13.79 -4.21 -18.15
C LYS A 4 -12.97 -3.50 -17.03
N VAL A 5 -13.27 -2.23 -16.74
CA VAL A 5 -12.58 -1.48 -15.67
C VAL A 5 -12.95 -2.03 -14.29
N TYR A 6 -14.19 -2.46 -14.10
CA TYR A 6 -14.63 -3.06 -12.83
C TYR A 6 -13.99 -4.44 -12.58
N ILE A 7 -13.78 -5.24 -13.65
CA ILE A 7 -13.06 -6.52 -13.51
C ILE A 7 -11.61 -6.29 -13.08
N LEU A 8 -10.95 -5.27 -13.65
CA LEU A 8 -9.61 -4.86 -13.22
C LEU A 8 -9.60 -4.35 -11.76
N ALA A 9 -10.64 -3.65 -11.33
CA ALA A 9 -10.79 -3.19 -9.95
C ALA A 9 -10.99 -4.35 -8.96
N ILE A 10 -11.71 -5.42 -9.36
CA ILE A 10 -11.84 -6.64 -8.56
C ILE A 10 -10.46 -7.30 -8.38
N ALA A 11 -9.66 -7.39 -9.44
CA ALA A 11 -8.30 -7.91 -9.31
C ALA A 11 -7.44 -7.04 -8.37
N ALA A 12 -7.57 -5.70 -8.44
CA ALA A 12 -6.89 -4.79 -7.53
C ALA A 12 -7.37 -4.94 -6.07
N PHE A 13 -8.67 -5.16 -5.86
CA PHE A 13 -9.24 -5.48 -4.54
C PHE A 13 -8.64 -6.77 -3.95
N VAL A 14 -8.53 -7.82 -4.77
CA VAL A 14 -7.98 -9.12 -4.34
C VAL A 14 -6.51 -8.97 -3.96
N VAL A 15 -5.72 -8.25 -4.75
CA VAL A 15 -4.29 -7.97 -4.43
C VAL A 15 -4.17 -7.17 -3.14
N GLY A 16 -4.94 -6.08 -2.98
CA GLY A 16 -4.93 -5.28 -1.75
C GLY A 16 -5.35 -6.09 -0.52
N THR A 17 -6.29 -7.03 -0.65
CA THR A 17 -6.69 -7.91 0.44
C THR A 17 -5.54 -8.81 0.87
N VAL A 18 -4.82 -9.44 -0.07
CA VAL A 18 -3.63 -10.27 0.24
C VAL A 18 -2.53 -9.47 0.93
N GLU A 19 -2.33 -8.24 0.51
CA GLU A 19 -1.32 -7.36 1.10
C GLU A 19 -1.63 -7.05 2.58
N LEU A 20 -2.86 -6.66 2.87
CA LEU A 20 -3.24 -6.11 4.16
C LEU A 20 -3.70 -7.13 5.21
N ILE A 21 -4.18 -8.32 4.77
CA ILE A 21 -4.81 -9.30 5.67
C ILE A 21 -3.85 -9.84 6.73
N ILE A 22 -2.55 -9.95 6.41
CA ILE A 22 -1.56 -10.56 7.32
C ILE A 22 -1.51 -9.83 8.66
N GLY A 23 -1.52 -8.49 8.67
CA GLY A 23 -1.53 -7.72 9.92
C GLY A 23 -2.73 -8.06 10.82
N GLY A 24 -3.86 -8.41 10.19
CA GLY A 24 -5.08 -8.80 10.90
C GLY A 24 -5.02 -10.20 11.53
N ILE A 25 -4.39 -11.16 10.88
CA ILE A 25 -4.33 -12.58 11.28
C ILE A 25 -2.94 -13.02 11.77
N LEU A 26 -2.07 -12.05 12.07
CA LEU A 26 -0.66 -12.27 12.36
C LEU A 26 -0.44 -13.17 13.58
N ASP A 27 -1.21 -12.94 14.62
CA ASP A 27 -1.17 -13.69 15.88
C ASP A 27 -1.61 -15.15 15.70
N ILE A 28 -2.67 -15.39 14.91
CA ILE A 28 -3.15 -16.76 14.64
C ILE A 28 -2.11 -17.55 13.80
N ILE A 29 -1.44 -16.87 12.84
CA ILE A 29 -0.34 -17.47 12.07
C ILE A 29 0.83 -17.82 12.99
N ALA A 30 1.22 -16.89 13.88
CA ALA A 30 2.35 -17.08 14.80
C ALA A 30 2.09 -18.27 15.74
N GLU A 31 0.87 -18.37 16.27
CA GLU A 31 0.46 -19.46 17.15
C GLU A 31 0.43 -20.83 16.44
N ASP A 32 -0.22 -20.92 15.26
CA ASP A 32 -0.37 -22.19 14.53
C ASP A 32 0.97 -22.71 13.99
N LEU A 33 1.84 -21.82 13.50
CA LEU A 33 3.15 -22.18 12.95
C LEU A 33 4.28 -22.18 13.99
N GLN A 34 3.96 -21.94 15.28
CA GLN A 34 4.90 -21.94 16.42
C GLN A 34 6.13 -21.04 16.17
N VAL A 35 5.87 -19.81 15.69
CA VAL A 35 6.89 -18.77 15.48
C VAL A 35 6.56 -17.53 16.32
N SER A 36 7.56 -16.68 16.57
CA SER A 36 7.30 -15.41 17.26
C SER A 36 6.44 -14.46 16.38
N ILE A 37 5.72 -13.53 17.02
CA ILE A 37 4.98 -12.48 16.30
C ILE A 37 5.93 -11.63 15.44
N SER A 38 7.15 -11.37 15.92
CA SER A 38 8.19 -10.69 15.15
C SER A 38 8.57 -11.49 13.90
N THR A 39 8.78 -12.80 14.01
CA THR A 39 9.04 -13.69 12.87
C THR A 39 7.87 -13.68 11.89
N ALA A 40 6.62 -13.74 12.37
CA ALA A 40 5.45 -13.65 11.51
C ALA A 40 5.39 -12.30 10.77
N GLY A 41 5.83 -11.20 11.38
CA GLY A 41 5.93 -9.88 10.76
C GLY A 41 6.82 -9.83 9.51
N TRP A 42 7.81 -10.72 9.39
CA TRP A 42 8.61 -10.84 8.17
C TRP A 42 7.81 -11.24 6.93
N LEU A 43 6.61 -11.82 7.09
CA LEU A 43 5.68 -12.06 5.98
C LEU A 43 5.21 -10.76 5.33
N ILE A 44 5.06 -9.67 6.11
CA ILE A 44 4.72 -8.33 5.61
C ILE A 44 5.96 -7.68 5.01
N THR A 45 7.09 -7.73 5.73
CA THR A 45 8.35 -7.15 5.30
C THR A 45 8.80 -7.69 3.95
N MET A 46 8.89 -9.02 3.80
CA MET A 46 9.34 -9.67 2.56
C MET A 46 8.36 -9.44 1.42
N PHE A 47 7.04 -9.51 1.68
CA PHE A 47 6.03 -9.16 0.69
C PHE A 47 6.26 -7.76 0.13
N SER A 48 6.46 -6.78 1.00
CA SER A 48 6.60 -5.37 0.60
C SER A 48 7.91 -5.10 -0.13
N ILE A 49 9.03 -5.73 0.27
CA ILE A 49 10.31 -5.63 -0.46
C ILE A 49 10.15 -6.19 -1.87
N ILE A 50 9.61 -7.40 -1.98
CA ILE A 50 9.40 -8.05 -3.29
C ILE A 50 8.43 -7.22 -4.15
N PHE A 51 7.34 -6.71 -3.56
CA PHE A 51 6.38 -5.87 -4.26
C PHE A 51 7.04 -4.58 -4.81
N ALA A 52 7.85 -3.89 -3.99
CA ALA A 52 8.56 -2.67 -4.38
C ALA A 52 9.50 -2.87 -5.56
N LEU A 53 10.21 -4.00 -5.58
CA LEU A 53 11.23 -4.29 -6.59
C LEU A 53 10.66 -4.92 -7.87
N SER A 54 9.59 -5.71 -7.73
CA SER A 54 9.09 -6.55 -8.83
C SER A 54 8.45 -5.75 -9.95
N ALA A 55 7.65 -4.72 -9.65
CA ALA A 55 6.96 -3.95 -10.70
C ALA A 55 7.93 -3.32 -11.71
N PRO A 56 8.94 -2.53 -11.31
CA PRO A 56 9.87 -1.92 -12.26
C PRO A 56 10.73 -2.95 -13.00
N ILE A 57 11.14 -4.04 -12.32
CA ILE A 57 11.94 -5.10 -12.94
C ILE A 57 11.10 -5.87 -13.97
N LEU A 58 9.94 -6.38 -13.55
CA LEU A 58 9.10 -7.21 -14.40
C LEU A 58 8.55 -6.44 -15.60
N LEU A 59 8.16 -5.16 -15.44
CA LEU A 59 7.75 -4.32 -16.56
C LEU A 59 8.86 -4.12 -17.58
N THR A 60 10.10 -3.97 -17.13
CA THR A 60 11.26 -3.81 -18.00
C THR A 60 11.55 -5.10 -18.76
N VAL A 61 11.61 -6.23 -18.07
CA VAL A 61 11.89 -7.56 -18.66
C VAL A 61 10.77 -7.97 -19.63
N THR A 62 9.51 -7.65 -19.30
CA THR A 62 8.33 -8.02 -20.10
C THR A 62 7.86 -6.89 -21.03
N ALA A 63 8.72 -5.91 -21.33
CA ALA A 63 8.36 -4.72 -22.12
C ALA A 63 7.74 -5.07 -23.49
N LYS A 64 8.20 -6.15 -24.12
CA LYS A 64 7.75 -6.63 -25.42
C LYS A 64 6.51 -7.54 -25.37
N ALA A 65 6.06 -7.94 -24.16
CA ALA A 65 4.94 -8.84 -23.99
C ALA A 65 3.59 -8.14 -24.24
N GLU A 66 2.66 -8.86 -24.84
CA GLU A 66 1.26 -8.44 -24.99
C GLU A 66 0.62 -8.29 -23.60
N ARG A 67 -0.01 -7.15 -23.34
CA ARG A 67 -0.41 -6.73 -21.98
C ARG A 67 -1.52 -7.59 -21.36
N LYS A 68 -2.50 -8.08 -22.16
CA LYS A 68 -3.54 -8.99 -21.65
C LYS A 68 -2.93 -10.33 -21.25
N SER A 69 -2.08 -10.92 -22.10
CA SER A 69 -1.41 -12.19 -21.81
C SER A 69 -0.54 -12.09 -20.56
N LEU A 70 0.25 -11.01 -20.45
CA LEU A 70 1.07 -10.73 -19.28
C LEU A 70 0.20 -10.61 -18.00
N TYR A 71 -0.94 -9.94 -18.10
CA TYR A 71 -1.86 -9.77 -16.98
C TYR A 71 -2.45 -11.11 -16.52
N VAL A 72 -2.87 -11.95 -17.46
CA VAL A 72 -3.40 -13.30 -17.15
C VAL A 72 -2.32 -14.16 -16.49
N TRP A 73 -1.09 -14.16 -17.02
CA TRP A 73 0.01 -14.89 -16.39
C TRP A 73 0.35 -14.38 -14.99
N ALA A 74 0.32 -13.05 -14.77
CA ALA A 74 0.50 -12.47 -13.45
C ALA A 74 -0.60 -12.96 -12.48
N LEU A 75 -1.87 -13.01 -12.91
CA LEU A 75 -2.98 -13.55 -12.11
C LEU A 75 -2.82 -15.05 -11.83
N VAL A 76 -2.32 -15.84 -12.80
CA VAL A 76 -2.03 -17.27 -12.58
C VAL A 76 -0.94 -17.47 -11.53
N VAL A 77 0.16 -16.71 -11.61
CA VAL A 77 1.23 -16.76 -10.59
C VAL A 77 0.70 -16.30 -9.23
N PHE A 78 -0.15 -15.27 -9.20
CA PHE A 78 -0.79 -14.79 -7.98
C PHE A 78 -1.71 -15.84 -7.36
N LEU A 79 -2.50 -16.52 -8.18
CA LEU A 79 -3.33 -17.66 -7.76
C LEU A 79 -2.48 -18.77 -7.15
N LEU A 80 -1.41 -19.17 -7.83
CA LEU A 80 -0.50 -20.20 -7.34
C LEU A 80 0.12 -19.80 -5.99
N GLY A 81 0.55 -18.55 -5.83
CA GLY A 81 1.07 -18.02 -4.56
C GLY A 81 0.05 -18.11 -3.42
N ASN A 82 -1.22 -17.83 -3.69
CA ASN A 82 -2.29 -17.92 -2.69
C ASN A 82 -2.68 -19.38 -2.40
N VAL A 83 -2.67 -20.25 -3.39
CA VAL A 83 -2.87 -21.71 -3.17
C VAL A 83 -1.74 -22.30 -2.34
N ILE A 84 -0.48 -21.93 -2.62
CA ILE A 84 0.68 -22.32 -1.79
C ILE A 84 0.49 -21.82 -0.35
N SER A 85 0.04 -20.59 -0.16
CA SER A 85 -0.25 -20.04 1.17
C SER A 85 -1.36 -20.78 1.89
N PHE A 86 -2.45 -21.13 1.18
CA PHE A 86 -3.55 -21.93 1.73
C PHE A 86 -3.10 -23.33 2.16
N LEU A 87 -2.28 -23.99 1.35
CA LEU A 87 -1.82 -25.38 1.60
C LEU A 87 -0.56 -25.42 2.50
N SER A 88 -0.02 -24.27 2.94
CA SER A 88 1.26 -24.22 3.62
C SER A 88 1.25 -24.94 4.97
N PRO A 89 2.10 -25.98 5.15
CA PRO A 89 2.25 -26.66 6.43
C PRO A 89 3.28 -25.99 7.35
N THR A 90 4.14 -25.13 6.81
CA THR A 90 5.23 -24.49 7.54
C THR A 90 5.35 -23.00 7.18
N TYR A 91 5.96 -22.24 8.08
CA TYR A 91 6.25 -20.83 7.86
C TYR A 91 7.04 -20.56 6.55
N PHE A 92 8.02 -21.41 6.23
CA PHE A 92 8.83 -21.27 5.02
C PHE A 92 7.98 -21.40 3.74
N VAL A 93 7.08 -22.38 3.68
CA VAL A 93 6.18 -22.57 2.53
C VAL A 93 5.21 -21.38 2.41
N LEU A 94 4.71 -20.87 3.53
CA LEU A 94 3.89 -19.66 3.55
C LEU A 94 4.67 -18.47 2.99
N MET A 95 5.92 -18.28 3.41
CA MET A 95 6.79 -17.22 2.90
C MET A 95 7.00 -17.31 1.39
N LEU A 96 7.21 -18.50 0.83
CA LEU A 96 7.30 -18.70 -0.63
C LEU A 96 6.01 -18.27 -1.33
N GLY A 97 4.85 -18.68 -0.82
CA GLY A 97 3.56 -18.24 -1.35
C GLY A 97 3.43 -16.70 -1.33
N ARG A 98 3.87 -16.05 -0.27
CA ARG A 98 3.89 -14.59 -0.13
C ARG A 98 4.80 -13.91 -1.16
N ILE A 99 5.99 -14.46 -1.43
CA ILE A 99 6.93 -13.95 -2.44
C ILE A 99 6.30 -13.99 -3.84
N PHE A 100 5.70 -15.12 -4.24
CA PHE A 100 5.01 -15.22 -5.54
C PHE A 100 3.82 -14.27 -5.64
N SER A 101 3.01 -14.17 -4.58
CA SER A 101 1.87 -13.25 -4.53
C SER A 101 2.31 -11.79 -4.61
N ALA A 102 3.41 -11.40 -3.95
CA ALA A 102 3.94 -10.04 -3.98
C ALA A 102 4.46 -9.66 -5.38
N ALA A 103 5.29 -10.51 -5.96
CA ALA A 103 5.89 -10.27 -7.28
C ALA A 103 4.82 -10.11 -8.37
N SER A 104 3.85 -11.00 -8.39
CA SER A 104 2.74 -10.93 -9.35
C SER A 104 1.73 -9.84 -9.02
N GLY A 105 1.43 -9.62 -7.74
CA GLY A 105 0.51 -8.58 -7.27
C GLY A 105 0.94 -7.17 -7.67
N SER A 106 2.24 -6.86 -7.54
CA SER A 106 2.79 -5.57 -7.97
C SER A 106 2.58 -5.33 -9.47
N LEU A 107 2.79 -6.34 -10.29
CA LEU A 107 2.58 -6.27 -11.73
C LEU A 107 1.09 -6.15 -12.06
N ILE A 108 0.20 -6.87 -11.36
CA ILE A 108 -1.26 -6.78 -11.52
C ILE A 108 -1.75 -5.35 -11.26
N ILE A 109 -1.32 -4.70 -10.18
CA ILE A 109 -1.74 -3.32 -9.86
C ILE A 109 -1.31 -2.35 -10.96
N VAL A 110 -0.04 -2.37 -11.37
CA VAL A 110 0.46 -1.46 -12.40
C VAL A 110 -0.22 -1.70 -13.75
N LEU A 111 -0.41 -2.98 -14.13
CA LEU A 111 -1.12 -3.32 -15.35
C LEU A 111 -2.61 -2.95 -15.27
N SER A 112 -3.26 -3.07 -14.10
CA SER A 112 -4.65 -2.64 -13.92
C SER A 112 -4.81 -1.15 -14.24
N ILE A 113 -3.93 -0.30 -13.72
CA ILE A 113 -3.95 1.15 -13.95
C ILE A 113 -3.69 1.47 -15.42
N THR A 114 -2.64 0.88 -16.00
CA THR A 114 -2.25 1.16 -17.40
C THR A 114 -3.26 0.64 -18.41
N ILE A 115 -3.83 -0.53 -18.19
CA ILE A 115 -4.88 -1.10 -19.04
C ILE A 115 -6.17 -0.30 -18.89
N ALA A 116 -6.62 -0.01 -17.66
CA ALA A 116 -7.83 0.77 -17.42
C ALA A 116 -7.78 2.12 -18.14
N SER A 117 -6.64 2.83 -18.05
CA SER A 117 -6.44 4.11 -18.73
C SER A 117 -6.41 3.99 -20.27
N SER A 118 -6.02 2.83 -20.81
CA SER A 118 -5.87 2.62 -22.26
C SER A 118 -7.16 2.21 -22.97
N ILE A 119 -8.10 1.58 -22.25
CA ILE A 119 -9.35 1.04 -22.85
C ILE A 119 -10.52 2.02 -22.74
N VAL A 120 -10.30 3.22 -22.21
CA VAL A 120 -11.30 4.29 -22.10
C VAL A 120 -10.87 5.52 -22.89
N LYS A 121 -11.85 6.38 -23.27
CA LYS A 121 -11.57 7.68 -23.89
C LYS A 121 -10.78 8.57 -22.91
N GLU A 122 -9.99 9.48 -23.41
CA GLU A 122 -9.09 10.35 -22.64
C GLU A 122 -9.79 11.09 -21.49
N ALA A 123 -10.99 11.64 -21.75
CA ALA A 123 -11.83 12.32 -20.77
C ALA A 123 -12.25 11.44 -19.56
N TYR A 124 -12.13 10.11 -19.66
CA TYR A 124 -12.53 9.17 -18.62
C TYR A 124 -11.34 8.44 -17.97
N ARG A 125 -10.09 8.75 -18.37
CA ARG A 125 -8.88 8.07 -17.85
C ARG A 125 -8.76 8.22 -16.32
N ALA A 126 -8.87 9.44 -15.80
CA ALA A 126 -8.80 9.69 -14.37
C ALA A 126 -9.87 8.90 -13.59
N ARG A 127 -11.11 8.86 -14.12
CA ARG A 127 -12.20 8.09 -13.51
C ARG A 127 -11.92 6.58 -13.53
N ALA A 128 -11.35 6.04 -14.61
CA ALA A 128 -11.00 4.63 -14.70
C ALA A 128 -9.90 4.26 -13.70
N ILE A 129 -8.87 5.08 -13.57
CA ILE A 129 -7.81 4.92 -12.55
C ILE A 129 -8.41 5.00 -11.14
N GLY A 130 -9.30 5.96 -10.89
CA GLY A 130 -10.01 6.08 -9.61
C GLY A 130 -10.77 4.82 -9.21
N VAL A 131 -11.39 4.11 -10.18
CA VAL A 131 -12.08 2.84 -9.92
C VAL A 131 -11.10 1.72 -9.52
N ILE A 132 -9.89 1.70 -10.09
CA ILE A 132 -8.86 0.75 -9.65
C ILE A 132 -8.45 1.02 -8.20
N PHE A 133 -8.20 2.30 -7.85
CA PHE A 133 -7.90 2.69 -6.47
C PHE A 133 -9.05 2.43 -5.50
N MET A 134 -10.31 2.56 -5.95
CA MET A 134 -11.47 2.14 -5.15
C MET A 134 -11.46 0.63 -4.87
N GLY A 135 -10.96 -0.19 -5.81
CA GLY A 135 -10.73 -1.61 -5.57
C GLY A 135 -9.72 -1.83 -4.44
N VAL A 136 -8.56 -1.17 -4.51
CA VAL A 136 -7.53 -1.25 -3.46
C VAL A 136 -8.05 -0.74 -2.11
N SER A 137 -8.70 0.42 -2.07
CA SER A 137 -9.27 0.97 -0.82
C SER A 137 -10.39 0.10 -0.27
N GLY A 138 -11.20 -0.50 -1.17
CA GLY A 138 -12.25 -1.45 -0.79
C GLY A 138 -11.71 -2.69 -0.06
N SER A 139 -10.47 -3.11 -0.36
CA SER A 139 -9.84 -4.21 0.36
C SER A 139 -9.59 -3.89 1.84
N LEU A 140 -9.29 -2.65 2.16
CA LEU A 140 -9.12 -2.21 3.54
C LEU A 140 -10.46 -2.21 4.30
N VAL A 141 -11.55 -1.79 3.65
CA VAL A 141 -12.89 -1.66 4.26
C VAL A 141 -13.57 -3.02 4.41
N LEU A 142 -13.47 -3.86 3.41
CA LEU A 142 -14.19 -5.14 3.33
C LEU A 142 -13.25 -6.35 3.40
N GLY A 143 -12.14 -6.30 2.67
CA GLY A 143 -11.23 -7.43 2.53
C GLY A 143 -10.59 -7.84 3.86
N VAL A 144 -10.04 -6.87 4.61
CA VAL A 144 -9.38 -7.15 5.89
C VAL A 144 -10.39 -7.61 6.96
N PRO A 145 -11.50 -6.91 7.22
CA PRO A 145 -12.49 -7.38 8.20
C PRO A 145 -13.11 -8.73 7.85
N LEU A 146 -13.47 -8.97 6.59
CA LEU A 146 -13.98 -10.27 6.14
C LEU A 146 -12.94 -11.38 6.30
N GLY A 147 -11.69 -11.08 5.92
CA GLY A 147 -10.58 -12.01 6.11
C GLY A 147 -10.32 -12.34 7.58
N LEU A 148 -10.44 -11.35 8.49
CA LEU A 148 -10.37 -11.54 9.94
C LEU A 148 -11.49 -12.46 10.45
N VAL A 149 -12.73 -12.19 10.05
CA VAL A 149 -13.88 -13.03 10.46
C VAL A 149 -13.69 -14.47 9.97
N ILE A 150 -13.30 -14.65 8.70
CA ILE A 150 -13.06 -15.97 8.10
C ILE A 150 -11.84 -16.64 8.77
N GLY A 151 -10.76 -15.90 8.98
CA GLY A 151 -9.55 -16.41 9.63
C GLY A 151 -9.78 -16.87 11.07
N ASN A 152 -10.54 -16.11 11.85
CA ASN A 152 -10.89 -16.48 13.21
C ASN A 152 -11.87 -17.65 13.28
N SER A 153 -12.77 -17.81 12.29
CA SER A 153 -13.81 -18.85 12.31
C SER A 153 -13.36 -20.19 11.69
N PHE A 154 -12.52 -20.13 10.66
CA PHE A 154 -12.11 -21.30 9.84
C PHE A 154 -10.60 -21.51 9.76
N GLY A 155 -9.83 -20.73 10.57
CA GLY A 155 -8.37 -20.74 10.57
C GLY A 155 -7.76 -19.78 9.54
N TRP A 156 -6.53 -19.35 9.80
CA TRP A 156 -5.82 -18.32 9.04
C TRP A 156 -5.56 -18.68 7.56
N ARG A 157 -5.69 -19.95 7.19
CA ARG A 157 -5.57 -20.43 5.82
C ARG A 157 -6.80 -20.10 4.97
N ALA A 158 -7.98 -20.07 5.56
CA ALA A 158 -9.27 -19.90 4.83
C ALA A 158 -9.38 -18.58 4.03
N PRO A 159 -8.87 -17.41 4.49
CA PRO A 159 -8.80 -16.21 3.66
C PRO A 159 -8.05 -16.40 2.33
N PHE A 160 -6.95 -17.18 2.33
CA PHE A 160 -6.18 -17.42 1.09
C PHE A 160 -6.97 -18.30 0.09
N LEU A 161 -7.83 -19.19 0.58
CA LEU A 161 -8.74 -19.94 -0.28
C LEU A 161 -9.78 -19.01 -0.91
N LEU A 162 -10.42 -18.13 -0.13
CA LEU A 162 -11.36 -17.14 -0.65
C LEU A 162 -10.70 -16.27 -1.73
N ILE A 163 -9.50 -15.77 -1.46
CA ILE A 163 -8.70 -14.97 -2.39
C ILE A 163 -8.39 -15.77 -3.67
N SER A 164 -8.06 -17.04 -3.55
CA SER A 164 -7.80 -17.92 -4.69
C SER A 164 -9.04 -18.07 -5.57
N VAL A 165 -10.22 -18.25 -4.98
CA VAL A 165 -11.50 -18.32 -5.72
C VAL A 165 -11.80 -17.01 -6.44
N LEU A 166 -11.65 -15.88 -5.77
CA LEU A 166 -11.85 -14.56 -6.38
C LEU A 166 -10.83 -14.27 -7.49
N THR A 167 -9.57 -14.72 -7.32
CA THR A 167 -8.54 -14.61 -8.35
C THR A 167 -8.90 -15.44 -9.59
N LEU A 168 -9.40 -16.66 -9.40
CA LEU A 168 -9.86 -17.50 -10.50
C LEU A 168 -11.00 -16.83 -11.27
N ALA A 169 -11.98 -16.26 -10.56
CA ALA A 169 -13.05 -15.49 -11.18
C ALA A 169 -12.52 -14.27 -11.96
N ALA A 170 -11.50 -13.57 -11.42
CA ALA A 170 -10.84 -12.49 -12.11
C ALA A 170 -10.11 -12.95 -13.38
N ILE A 171 -9.42 -14.11 -13.35
CA ILE A 171 -8.77 -14.71 -14.53
C ILE A 171 -9.81 -14.97 -15.62
N VAL A 172 -10.91 -15.63 -15.29
CA VAL A 172 -11.99 -15.94 -16.25
C VAL A 172 -12.57 -14.65 -16.84
N GLY A 173 -12.85 -13.65 -15.98
CA GLY A 173 -13.37 -12.35 -16.42
C GLY A 173 -12.40 -11.61 -17.35
N ILE A 174 -11.11 -11.54 -17.00
CA ILE A 174 -10.08 -10.90 -17.84
C ILE A 174 -9.91 -11.64 -19.16
N TYR A 175 -9.84 -12.97 -19.13
CA TYR A 175 -9.69 -13.79 -20.33
C TYR A 175 -10.86 -13.60 -21.30
N ALA A 176 -12.10 -13.59 -20.79
CA ALA A 176 -13.30 -13.47 -21.59
C ALA A 176 -13.55 -12.05 -22.14
N PHE A 177 -13.33 -11.02 -21.33
CA PHE A 177 -13.82 -9.69 -21.65
C PHE A 177 -12.73 -8.68 -22.08
N LEU A 178 -11.45 -8.89 -21.70
CA LEU A 178 -10.41 -7.95 -22.05
C LEU A 178 -9.92 -8.18 -23.49
N PRO A 179 -9.82 -7.13 -24.34
CA PRO A 179 -9.24 -7.28 -25.68
C PRO A 179 -7.72 -7.48 -25.60
N LYS A 180 -7.12 -7.95 -26.68
CA LYS A 180 -5.65 -7.92 -26.84
C LYS A 180 -5.16 -6.49 -26.80
N ILE A 181 -4.10 -6.25 -26.03
CA ILE A 181 -3.50 -4.92 -25.85
C ILE A 181 -2.03 -5.00 -26.19
N PRO A 182 -1.58 -4.23 -27.20
CA PRO A 182 -0.18 -4.26 -27.63
C PRO A 182 0.77 -3.84 -26.52
N ALA A 183 2.01 -4.30 -26.62
CA ALA A 183 3.10 -3.88 -25.75
C ALA A 183 3.30 -2.35 -25.86
N ARG A 184 3.67 -1.72 -24.74
CA ARG A 184 4.04 -0.30 -24.69
C ARG A 184 5.51 -0.15 -24.29
N PRO A 185 6.22 0.81 -24.87
CA PRO A 185 7.57 1.14 -24.43
C PRO A 185 7.57 1.46 -22.93
N THR A 186 8.56 0.97 -22.22
CA THR A 186 8.79 1.29 -20.81
C THR A 186 10.05 2.14 -20.70
N ILE A 187 10.05 3.07 -19.76
CA ILE A 187 11.22 3.90 -19.48
C ILE A 187 12.25 3.03 -18.76
N PRO A 188 13.51 2.97 -19.22
CA PRO A 188 14.55 2.18 -18.57
C PRO A 188 14.73 2.56 -17.09
N LEU A 189 14.92 1.57 -16.21
CA LEU A 189 15.07 1.79 -14.79
C LEU A 189 16.18 2.78 -14.43
N LYS A 190 17.29 2.77 -15.19
CA LYS A 190 18.40 3.72 -15.04
C LYS A 190 17.95 5.19 -15.18
N GLU A 191 17.08 5.46 -16.13
CA GLU A 191 16.53 6.82 -16.36
C GLU A 191 15.55 7.20 -15.26
N GLN A 192 14.71 6.25 -14.78
CA GLN A 192 13.84 6.47 -13.65
C GLN A 192 14.63 6.86 -12.41
N LEU A 193 15.67 6.09 -12.06
CA LEU A 193 16.52 6.35 -10.90
C LEU A 193 17.34 7.64 -11.02
N ALA A 194 17.68 8.06 -12.24
CA ALA A 194 18.41 9.31 -12.45
C ALA A 194 17.63 10.55 -11.97
N THR A 195 16.29 10.48 -11.93
CA THR A 195 15.45 11.59 -11.43
C THR A 195 15.62 11.81 -9.92
N LEU A 196 15.98 10.76 -9.16
CA LEU A 196 16.22 10.83 -7.71
C LEU A 196 17.47 11.64 -7.33
N LYS A 197 18.34 11.98 -8.30
CA LYS A 197 19.50 12.86 -8.04
C LYS A 197 19.11 14.27 -7.62
N ARG A 198 17.87 14.69 -7.82
CA ARG A 198 17.36 16.01 -7.42
C ARG A 198 17.01 16.01 -5.92
N PRO A 199 17.64 16.86 -5.07
CA PRO A 199 17.41 16.84 -3.62
C PRO A 199 15.94 17.02 -3.21
N LYS A 200 15.19 17.84 -3.96
CA LYS A 200 13.76 18.06 -3.74
C LYS A 200 12.93 16.78 -3.98
N ILE A 201 13.27 16.00 -5.01
CA ILE A 201 12.55 14.78 -5.36
C ILE A 201 12.89 13.67 -4.37
N ILE A 202 14.19 13.44 -4.08
CA ILE A 202 14.56 12.38 -3.16
C ILE A 202 14.02 12.62 -1.75
N SER A 203 14.02 13.87 -1.27
CA SER A 203 13.43 14.17 0.04
C SER A 203 11.91 14.01 0.05
N ALA A 204 11.20 14.29 -1.06
CA ALA A 204 9.79 13.99 -1.19
C ALA A 204 9.52 12.47 -1.15
N GLN A 205 10.34 11.66 -1.83
CA GLN A 205 10.23 10.20 -1.78
C GLN A 205 10.56 9.64 -0.38
N LEU A 206 11.60 10.19 0.27
CA LEU A 206 11.94 9.83 1.65
C LEU A 206 10.83 10.19 2.65
N THR A 207 10.10 11.28 2.41
CA THR A 207 8.91 11.60 3.20
C THR A 207 7.89 10.47 3.14
N SER A 208 7.62 9.91 1.96
CA SER A 208 6.72 8.76 1.79
C SER A 208 7.26 7.51 2.48
N VAL A 209 8.55 7.21 2.34
CA VAL A 209 9.20 6.07 3.03
C VAL A 209 9.02 6.19 4.54
N LEU A 210 9.44 7.30 5.13
CA LEU A 210 9.45 7.50 6.59
C LEU A 210 8.03 7.58 7.18
N MET A 211 7.10 8.20 6.44
CA MET A 211 5.69 8.27 6.84
C MET A 211 5.09 6.86 6.94
N LEU A 212 5.30 6.03 5.93
CA LEU A 212 4.81 4.65 5.92
C LEU A 212 5.58 3.78 6.91
N THR A 213 6.88 4.00 7.11
CA THR A 213 7.64 3.33 8.16
C THR A 213 7.00 3.57 9.51
N GLY A 214 6.70 4.83 9.86
CA GLY A 214 6.05 5.17 11.12
C GLY A 214 4.66 4.55 11.26
N HIS A 215 3.84 4.63 10.21
CA HIS A 215 2.50 4.04 10.18
C HIS A 215 2.54 2.52 10.39
N LEU A 216 3.38 1.82 9.63
CA LEU A 216 3.46 0.35 9.63
C LEU A 216 4.20 -0.22 10.85
N THR A 217 5.00 0.58 11.56
CA THR A 217 5.57 0.16 12.85
C THR A 217 4.47 -0.23 13.85
N LEU A 218 3.32 0.46 13.81
CA LEU A 218 2.15 0.10 14.62
C LEU A 218 1.16 -0.78 13.85
N TYR A 219 0.79 -0.41 12.61
CA TYR A 219 -0.30 -1.05 11.88
C TYR A 219 -0.03 -2.52 11.55
N ALA A 220 1.21 -2.90 11.25
CA ALA A 220 1.58 -4.30 11.01
C ALA A 220 1.29 -5.21 12.21
N TYR A 221 1.31 -4.65 13.42
CA TYR A 221 1.08 -5.34 14.68
C TYR A 221 -0.16 -4.84 15.40
N PHE A 222 -1.12 -4.28 14.66
CA PHE A 222 -2.30 -3.66 15.24
C PHE A 222 -3.20 -4.66 15.96
N THR A 223 -3.33 -5.90 15.45
CA THR A 223 -4.06 -6.96 16.14
C THR A 223 -3.44 -7.32 17.51
N PRO A 224 -2.13 -7.64 17.61
CA PRO A 224 -1.47 -7.81 18.91
C PRO A 224 -1.63 -6.59 19.83
N PHE A 225 -1.50 -5.37 19.27
CA PHE A 225 -1.70 -4.14 20.05
C PHE A 225 -3.10 -4.06 20.67
N LEU A 226 -4.15 -4.29 19.88
CA LEU A 226 -5.54 -4.25 20.34
C LEU A 226 -5.83 -5.33 21.41
N LYS A 227 -5.28 -6.53 21.23
CA LYS A 227 -5.46 -7.63 22.19
C LYS A 227 -4.69 -7.42 23.48
N THR A 228 -3.49 -6.84 23.43
CA THR A 228 -2.63 -6.65 24.61
C THR A 228 -2.97 -5.36 25.36
N ALA A 229 -3.05 -4.22 24.66
CA ALA A 229 -3.23 -2.92 25.31
C ALA A 229 -4.68 -2.63 25.72
N LEU A 230 -5.66 -3.11 24.93
CA LEU A 230 -7.08 -2.88 25.18
C LEU A 230 -7.85 -4.15 25.56
N GLN A 231 -7.19 -5.32 25.57
CA GLN A 231 -7.76 -6.64 25.90
C GLN A 231 -9.00 -6.98 25.07
N LEU A 232 -9.03 -6.60 23.79
CA LEU A 232 -10.17 -6.79 22.93
C LEU A 232 -10.28 -8.24 22.45
N SER A 233 -11.52 -8.74 22.38
CA SER A 233 -11.81 -10.03 21.73
C SER A 233 -11.66 -9.95 20.22
N SER A 234 -11.49 -11.10 19.54
CA SER A 234 -11.35 -11.17 18.09
C SER A 234 -12.51 -10.53 17.32
N GLY A 235 -13.73 -10.58 17.85
CA GLY A 235 -14.89 -9.90 17.26
C GLY A 235 -14.75 -8.38 17.30
N TRP A 236 -14.31 -7.82 18.41
CA TRP A 236 -14.03 -6.38 18.53
C TRP A 236 -12.88 -5.94 17.63
N VAL A 237 -11.83 -6.75 17.50
CA VAL A 237 -10.71 -6.47 16.59
C VAL A 237 -11.23 -6.29 15.14
N SER A 238 -12.11 -7.19 14.68
CA SER A 238 -12.72 -7.08 13.34
C SER A 238 -13.52 -5.78 13.15
N ILE A 239 -14.27 -5.36 14.18
CA ILE A 239 -15.04 -4.10 14.18
C ILE A 239 -14.09 -2.90 14.11
N VAL A 240 -13.01 -2.91 14.89
CA VAL A 240 -11.99 -1.84 14.88
C VAL A 240 -11.35 -1.70 13.50
N TYR A 241 -10.99 -2.81 12.84
CA TYR A 241 -10.47 -2.78 11.47
C TYR A 241 -11.50 -2.26 10.47
N PHE A 242 -12.77 -2.58 10.64
CA PHE A 242 -13.85 -2.06 9.78
C PHE A 242 -13.99 -0.53 9.93
N ILE A 243 -14.00 -0.03 11.18
CA ILE A 243 -14.02 1.42 11.47
C ILE A 243 -12.77 2.09 10.90
N PHE A 244 -11.60 1.46 11.06
CA PHE A 244 -10.34 1.94 10.50
C PHE A 244 -10.43 2.07 8.97
N GLY A 245 -10.93 1.04 8.28
CA GLY A 245 -11.09 1.04 6.83
C GLY A 245 -12.01 2.16 6.34
N ILE A 246 -13.18 2.33 6.96
CA ILE A 246 -14.11 3.42 6.62
C ILE A 246 -13.44 4.79 6.83
N SER A 247 -12.76 4.97 7.96
CA SER A 247 -12.05 6.22 8.27
C SER A 247 -10.96 6.54 7.25
N ALA A 248 -10.24 5.51 6.77
CA ALA A 248 -9.21 5.64 5.74
C ALA A 248 -9.79 6.18 4.42
N VAL A 249 -10.96 5.70 3.99
CA VAL A 249 -11.64 6.19 2.78
C VAL A 249 -12.01 7.66 2.91
N PHE A 250 -12.58 8.07 4.04
CA PHE A 250 -12.86 9.48 4.32
C PHE A 250 -11.57 10.31 4.35
N GLY A 251 -10.50 9.76 4.95
CA GLY A 251 -9.19 10.39 4.98
C GLY A 251 -8.64 10.70 3.59
N GLY A 252 -8.69 9.73 2.67
CA GLY A 252 -8.30 9.93 1.27
C GLY A 252 -9.07 11.05 0.58
N GLY A 253 -10.39 11.12 0.81
CA GLY A 253 -11.25 12.19 0.28
C GLY A 253 -10.89 13.57 0.85
N ILE A 254 -10.71 13.66 2.16
CA ILE A 254 -10.31 14.91 2.85
C ILE A 254 -8.92 15.36 2.40
N GLY A 255 -7.96 14.41 2.24
CA GLY A 255 -6.62 14.73 1.77
C GLY A 255 -6.60 15.29 0.36
N GLY A 256 -7.42 14.73 -0.55
CA GLY A 256 -7.59 15.28 -1.90
C GLY A 256 -8.20 16.68 -1.88
N TRP A 257 -9.29 16.87 -1.14
CA TRP A 257 -9.92 18.19 -0.97
C TRP A 257 -8.94 19.22 -0.36
N ALA A 258 -8.16 18.82 0.66
CA ALA A 258 -7.18 19.71 1.27
C ALA A 258 -6.07 20.10 0.28
N ALA A 259 -5.57 19.15 -0.52
CA ALA A 259 -4.58 19.42 -1.55
C ALA A 259 -5.10 20.42 -2.59
N ASP A 260 -6.37 20.31 -3.00
CA ASP A 260 -6.99 21.21 -3.97
C ASP A 260 -7.23 22.61 -3.40
N LYS A 261 -7.64 22.74 -2.13
CA LYS A 261 -8.01 24.01 -1.50
C LYS A 261 -6.87 24.76 -0.84
N LEU A 262 -5.97 24.04 -0.14
CA LEU A 262 -4.86 24.62 0.62
C LEU A 262 -3.54 24.55 -0.16
N GLY A 263 -3.51 23.80 -1.25
CA GLY A 263 -2.32 23.44 -2.00
C GLY A 263 -1.57 22.24 -1.39
N SER A 264 -0.88 21.48 -2.24
CA SER A 264 -0.20 20.22 -1.88
C SER A 264 0.83 20.41 -0.77
N THR A 265 1.61 21.48 -0.83
CA THR A 265 2.67 21.82 0.15
C THR A 265 2.15 21.99 1.57
N LYS A 266 1.11 22.83 1.76
CA LYS A 266 0.55 23.07 3.09
C LYS A 266 -0.14 21.82 3.62
N SER A 267 -0.86 21.13 2.76
CA SER A 267 -1.59 19.90 3.11
C SER A 267 -0.64 18.82 3.64
N ILE A 268 0.48 18.58 2.96
CA ILE A 268 1.50 17.60 3.40
C ILE A 268 2.00 17.95 4.80
N LEU A 269 2.41 19.21 5.04
CA LEU A 269 2.97 19.61 6.33
C LEU A 269 1.94 19.48 7.46
N VAL A 270 0.71 19.94 7.24
CA VAL A 270 -0.35 19.85 8.26
C VAL A 270 -0.71 18.41 8.55
N ILE A 271 -0.88 17.58 7.50
CA ILE A 271 -1.24 16.16 7.68
C ILE A 271 -0.14 15.41 8.44
N ILE A 272 1.14 15.56 8.06
CA ILE A 272 2.23 14.84 8.74
C ILE A 272 2.40 15.32 10.18
N ALA A 273 2.32 16.63 10.44
CA ALA A 273 2.40 17.16 11.81
C ALA A 273 1.25 16.62 12.69
N SER A 274 0.02 16.66 12.19
CA SER A 274 -1.14 16.12 12.90
C SER A 274 -1.02 14.61 13.12
N PHE A 275 -0.48 13.88 12.13
CA PHE A 275 -0.28 12.45 12.23
C PHE A 275 0.77 12.09 13.29
N ALA A 276 1.88 12.86 13.39
CA ALA A 276 2.87 12.68 14.45
C ALA A 276 2.23 12.84 15.83
N ILE A 277 1.43 13.89 16.04
CA ILE A 277 0.74 14.13 17.30
C ILE A 277 -0.17 12.94 17.64
N VAL A 278 -0.95 12.47 16.67
CA VAL A 278 -1.88 11.34 16.86
C VAL A 278 -1.13 10.06 17.21
N MET A 279 0.01 9.77 16.55
CA MET A 279 0.83 8.59 16.87
C MET A 279 1.31 8.60 18.33
N PHE A 280 1.72 9.75 18.85
CA PHE A 280 2.13 9.89 20.26
C PHE A 280 0.94 9.85 21.24
N LEU A 281 -0.27 10.18 20.79
CA LEU A 281 -1.48 10.10 21.63
C LEU A 281 -2.02 8.66 21.76
N ILE A 282 -1.82 7.78 20.76
CA ILE A 282 -2.37 6.42 20.77
C ILE A 282 -2.07 5.67 22.06
N PRO A 283 -0.82 5.57 22.55
CA PRO A 283 -0.54 4.86 23.80
C PRO A 283 -1.20 5.49 25.02
N ALA A 284 -1.33 6.81 25.03
CA ALA A 284 -1.86 7.56 26.17
C ALA A 284 -3.39 7.38 26.36
N VAL A 285 -4.11 6.89 25.34
CA VAL A 285 -5.58 6.75 25.39
C VAL A 285 -6.05 5.30 25.50
N THR A 286 -5.15 4.34 25.67
CA THR A 286 -5.49 2.91 25.77
C THR A 286 -6.31 2.54 27.00
N PHE A 287 -6.37 3.42 27.99
CA PHE A 287 -7.20 3.24 29.20
C PHE A 287 -8.72 3.33 28.92
N SER A 288 -9.13 3.86 27.77
CA SER A 288 -10.53 4.02 27.37
C SER A 288 -10.75 3.65 25.92
N LEU A 289 -11.57 2.63 25.65
CA LEU A 289 -11.89 2.20 24.30
C LEU A 289 -12.49 3.34 23.45
N TYR A 290 -13.37 4.17 24.02
CA TYR A 290 -14.02 5.27 23.30
C TYR A 290 -13.00 6.34 22.87
N LEU A 291 -12.12 6.76 23.78
CA LEU A 291 -11.06 7.72 23.46
C LEU A 291 -10.07 7.14 22.43
N PHE A 292 -9.71 5.88 22.61
CA PHE A 292 -8.87 5.16 21.63
C PHE A 292 -9.51 5.16 20.24
N LEU A 293 -10.80 4.84 20.12
CA LEU A 293 -11.48 4.83 18.82
C LEU A 293 -11.47 6.21 18.16
N VAL A 294 -11.67 7.31 18.91
CA VAL A 294 -11.59 8.67 18.37
C VAL A 294 -10.19 8.97 17.81
N VAL A 295 -9.14 8.67 18.58
CA VAL A 295 -7.74 8.88 18.17
C VAL A 295 -7.38 7.96 17.02
N MET A 296 -7.83 6.71 17.02
CA MET A 296 -7.63 5.72 15.96
C MET A 296 -8.30 6.15 14.64
N ILE A 297 -9.52 6.73 14.70
CA ILE A 297 -10.19 7.30 13.53
C ILE A 297 -9.34 8.42 12.93
N ALA A 298 -8.84 9.36 13.77
CA ALA A 298 -7.94 10.41 13.32
C ALA A 298 -6.65 9.85 12.72
N TRP A 299 -6.04 8.83 13.35
CA TRP A 299 -4.88 8.13 12.84
C TRP A 299 -5.13 7.54 11.45
N SER A 300 -6.22 6.80 11.29
CA SER A 300 -6.59 6.20 10.01
C SER A 300 -6.84 7.25 8.93
N MET A 301 -7.62 8.30 9.24
CA MET A 301 -7.89 9.38 8.29
C MET A 301 -6.61 10.07 7.81
N LEU A 302 -5.71 10.41 8.73
CA LEU A 302 -4.46 11.11 8.41
C LEU A 302 -3.50 10.23 7.62
N SER A 303 -3.43 8.91 7.92
CA SER A 303 -2.55 7.98 7.21
C SER A 303 -2.89 7.84 5.73
N TRP A 304 -4.17 8.02 5.35
CA TRP A 304 -4.62 7.95 3.96
C TRP A 304 -4.76 9.32 3.31
N ALA A 305 -4.95 10.40 4.09
CA ALA A 305 -5.02 11.76 3.57
C ALA A 305 -3.70 12.23 2.94
N ILE A 306 -2.56 11.70 3.38
CA ILE A 306 -1.25 12.09 2.86
C ILE A 306 -1.07 11.70 1.38
N THR A 307 -1.63 10.58 0.94
CA THR A 307 -1.39 10.01 -0.39
C THR A 307 -1.76 10.96 -1.53
N PRO A 308 -3.01 11.51 -1.63
CA PRO A 308 -3.34 12.43 -2.71
C PRO A 308 -2.55 13.74 -2.63
N ALA A 309 -2.27 14.26 -1.43
CA ALA A 309 -1.46 15.46 -1.28
C ALA A 309 -0.01 15.24 -1.76
N GLN A 310 0.59 14.11 -1.43
CA GLN A 310 1.95 13.74 -1.84
C GLN A 310 2.03 13.49 -3.36
N GLN A 311 1.04 12.83 -3.94
CA GLN A 311 0.98 12.61 -5.39
C GLN A 311 0.87 13.93 -6.15
N ASN A 312 0.00 14.85 -5.74
CA ASN A 312 -0.09 16.17 -6.34
C ASN A 312 1.22 16.95 -6.22
N TYR A 313 1.86 16.91 -5.05
CA TYR A 313 3.16 17.57 -4.84
C TYR A 313 4.24 17.04 -5.79
N LEU A 314 4.29 15.73 -6.03
CA LEU A 314 5.24 15.13 -6.98
C LEU A 314 4.96 15.55 -8.42
N ILE A 315 3.67 15.66 -8.81
CA ILE A 315 3.26 16.17 -10.13
C ILE A 315 3.70 17.64 -10.30
N GLU A 316 3.45 18.48 -9.31
CA GLU A 316 3.83 19.90 -9.32
C GLU A 316 5.36 20.10 -9.33
N THR A 317 6.10 19.21 -8.65
CA THR A 317 7.55 19.30 -8.52
C THR A 317 8.31 18.82 -9.74
N ALA A 318 7.77 17.84 -10.47
CA ALA A 318 8.42 17.22 -11.63
C ALA A 318 7.39 16.86 -12.72
N PRO A 319 6.72 17.86 -13.33
CA PRO A 319 5.67 17.63 -14.31
C PRO A 319 6.17 16.91 -15.56
N GLU A 320 7.46 17.09 -15.92
CA GLU A 320 8.10 16.44 -17.08
C GLU A 320 8.33 14.94 -16.86
N SER A 321 8.28 14.45 -15.63
CA SER A 321 8.56 13.05 -15.26
C SER A 321 7.55 12.49 -14.26
N TYR A 322 6.33 13.02 -14.25
CA TYR A 322 5.34 12.69 -13.22
C TYR A 322 5.01 11.19 -13.15
N GLU A 323 4.93 10.49 -14.30
CA GLU A 323 4.66 9.04 -14.32
C GLU A 323 5.79 8.25 -13.65
N ILE A 324 7.04 8.69 -13.87
CA ILE A 324 8.21 8.11 -13.19
C ILE A 324 8.12 8.36 -11.69
N GLN A 325 7.77 9.59 -11.29
CA GLN A 325 7.66 9.92 -9.86
C GLN A 325 6.56 9.13 -9.17
N GLN A 326 5.43 8.88 -9.83
CA GLN A 326 4.35 8.04 -9.30
C GLN A 326 4.81 6.57 -9.13
N SER A 327 5.52 6.04 -10.11
CA SER A 327 6.07 4.68 -10.03
C SER A 327 7.08 4.55 -8.89
N LEU A 328 8.02 5.48 -8.77
CA LEU A 328 9.00 5.52 -7.69
C LEU A 328 8.35 5.73 -6.33
N ASN A 329 7.27 6.52 -6.25
CA ASN A 329 6.54 6.73 -5.02
C ASN A 329 5.85 5.43 -4.56
N THR A 330 5.29 4.66 -5.47
CA THR A 330 4.74 3.34 -5.15
C THR A 330 5.82 2.43 -4.54
N SER A 331 7.02 2.38 -5.13
CA SER A 331 8.14 1.64 -4.56
C SER A 331 8.57 2.20 -3.19
N ALA A 332 8.62 3.52 -3.04
CA ALA A 332 8.94 4.18 -1.78
C ALA A 332 7.93 3.84 -0.66
N LEU A 333 6.64 3.82 -0.98
CA LEU A 333 5.59 3.40 -0.04
C LEU A 333 5.82 1.96 0.44
N HIS A 334 6.08 1.02 -0.47
CA HIS A 334 6.33 -0.38 -0.08
C HIS A 334 7.66 -0.58 0.65
N ILE A 335 8.70 0.20 0.36
CA ILE A 335 9.92 0.24 1.18
C ILE A 335 9.58 0.71 2.60
N GLY A 336 8.75 1.74 2.73
CA GLY A 336 8.27 2.22 4.03
C GLY A 336 7.48 1.14 4.79
N ILE A 337 6.59 0.40 4.11
CA ILE A 337 5.86 -0.73 4.68
C ILE A 337 6.83 -1.81 5.20
N ALA A 338 7.82 -2.17 4.40
CA ALA A 338 8.81 -3.18 4.77
C ALA A 338 9.63 -2.76 6.00
N LEU A 339 10.14 -1.53 5.99
CA LEU A 339 10.92 -0.99 7.12
C LEU A 339 10.05 -0.88 8.39
N GLY A 340 8.82 -0.39 8.26
CA GLY A 340 7.90 -0.24 9.40
C GLY A 340 7.57 -1.59 10.04
N SER A 341 7.25 -2.60 9.24
CA SER A 341 7.00 -3.96 9.76
C SER A 341 8.24 -4.55 10.42
N ALA A 342 9.43 -4.38 9.84
CA ALA A 342 10.68 -4.87 10.43
C ALA A 342 11.00 -4.16 11.76
N VAL A 343 10.87 -2.83 11.80
CA VAL A 343 11.07 -2.02 13.01
C VAL A 343 10.05 -2.40 14.09
N GLY A 344 8.77 -2.53 13.73
CA GLY A 344 7.73 -2.94 14.66
C GLY A 344 7.99 -4.32 15.26
N GLY A 345 8.45 -5.27 14.44
CA GLY A 345 8.87 -6.60 14.91
C GLY A 345 10.02 -6.54 15.91
N PHE A 346 11.04 -5.73 15.62
CA PHE A 346 12.15 -5.50 16.55
C PHE A 346 11.68 -4.88 17.88
N VAL A 347 10.77 -3.90 17.82
CA VAL A 347 10.24 -3.25 19.02
C VAL A 347 9.46 -4.26 19.88
N ILE A 348 8.63 -5.10 19.28
CA ILE A 348 7.84 -6.09 20.02
C ILE A 348 8.73 -7.16 20.65
N GLU A 349 9.81 -7.55 20.00
CA GLU A 349 10.73 -8.58 20.49
C GLU A 349 11.53 -8.11 21.70
N HIS A 350 11.92 -6.82 21.75
CA HIS A 350 12.82 -6.29 22.78
C HIS A 350 12.14 -5.37 23.80
N TYR A 351 10.93 -4.89 23.49
CA TYR A 351 10.17 -3.93 24.30
C TYR A 351 8.69 -4.35 24.36
N SER A 352 7.78 -3.39 24.35
CA SER A 352 6.34 -3.65 24.37
C SER A 352 5.68 -3.36 23.02
N VAL A 353 4.58 -4.07 22.74
CA VAL A 353 3.75 -3.77 21.57
C VAL A 353 3.20 -2.33 21.59
N VAL A 354 3.02 -1.75 22.78
CA VAL A 354 2.57 -0.34 22.93
C VAL A 354 3.63 0.65 22.45
N ASP A 355 4.91 0.31 22.60
CA ASP A 355 6.03 1.15 22.18
C ASP A 355 6.13 1.31 20.65
N THR A 356 5.48 0.41 19.89
CA THR A 356 5.40 0.53 18.43
C THR A 356 4.80 1.86 17.98
N ALA A 357 3.85 2.41 18.73
CA ALA A 357 3.25 3.71 18.43
C ALA A 357 4.24 4.88 18.68
N TRP A 358 5.02 4.83 19.79
CA TRP A 358 6.04 5.83 20.10
C TRP A 358 7.14 5.84 19.02
N VAL A 359 7.68 4.66 18.71
CA VAL A 359 8.73 4.50 17.68
C VAL A 359 8.19 4.92 16.31
N GLY A 360 6.98 4.54 15.97
CA GLY A 360 6.30 4.98 14.75
C GLY A 360 6.18 6.51 14.67
N GLY A 361 5.82 7.16 15.78
CA GLY A 361 5.76 8.62 15.90
C GLY A 361 7.09 9.31 15.61
N ILE A 362 8.22 8.73 16.04
CA ILE A 362 9.57 9.23 15.73
C ILE A 362 9.82 9.23 14.22
N PHE A 363 9.48 8.14 13.52
CA PHE A 363 9.65 8.08 12.05
C PHE A 363 8.76 9.11 11.34
N VAL A 364 7.55 9.37 11.84
CA VAL A 364 6.68 10.42 11.30
C VAL A 364 7.27 11.81 11.53
N LEU A 365 7.90 12.09 12.67
CA LEU A 365 8.65 13.34 12.89
C LEU A 365 9.81 13.47 11.89
N LEU A 366 10.56 12.41 11.64
CA LEU A 366 11.60 12.42 10.61
C LEU A 366 11.03 12.67 9.21
N ALA A 367 9.84 12.09 8.90
CA ALA A 367 9.12 12.37 7.66
C ALA A 367 8.75 13.86 7.56
N PHE A 368 8.32 14.48 8.67
CA PHE A 368 8.03 15.91 8.71
C PHE A 368 9.27 16.76 8.37
N VAL A 369 10.42 16.44 8.95
CA VAL A 369 11.70 17.12 8.64
C VAL A 369 12.05 16.99 7.16
N CYS A 370 11.91 15.78 6.58
CA CYS A 370 12.14 15.57 5.16
C CYS A 370 11.14 16.34 4.28
N ALA A 371 9.87 16.43 4.69
CA ALA A 371 8.85 17.20 3.98
C ALA A 371 9.18 18.69 3.99
N VAL A 372 9.54 19.26 5.15
CA VAL A 372 9.98 20.65 5.27
C VAL A 372 11.19 20.92 4.39
N PHE A 373 12.19 20.03 4.42
CA PHE A 373 13.36 20.16 3.56
C PHE A 373 12.99 20.14 2.07
N SER A 374 12.13 19.21 1.64
CA SER A 374 11.68 19.12 0.25
C SER A 374 10.97 20.41 -0.21
N VAL A 375 10.06 20.91 0.62
CA VAL A 375 9.22 22.07 0.31
C VAL A 375 10.05 23.36 0.21
N THR A 376 11.05 23.52 1.06
CA THR A 376 11.92 24.72 1.10
C THR A 376 12.95 24.78 -0.03
N ARG A 377 13.17 23.66 -0.76
CA ARG A 377 14.10 23.65 -1.89
C ARG A 377 13.46 24.21 -3.17
N PRO A 378 14.19 25.05 -3.93
CA PRO A 378 13.69 25.53 -5.22
C PRO A 378 13.47 24.36 -6.18
N ALA A 379 12.41 24.43 -6.98
CA ALA A 379 12.27 23.56 -8.15
C ALA A 379 13.45 23.88 -9.07
N SER A 380 14.27 22.86 -9.38
CA SER A 380 15.41 23.05 -10.30
C SER A 380 14.86 23.34 -11.70
N ALA A 381 14.81 24.62 -12.06
CA ALA A 381 14.55 25.05 -13.40
C ALA A 381 15.76 24.65 -14.28
N LYS A 382 15.74 23.45 -14.86
CA LYS A 382 16.52 23.22 -16.07
C LYS A 382 15.82 23.97 -17.18
N ARG A 383 16.33 25.16 -17.52
CA ARG A 383 16.04 25.80 -18.80
C ARG A 383 16.33 24.73 -19.90
N LEU A 384 15.29 24.19 -20.48
CA LEU A 384 15.42 23.62 -21.83
C LEU A 384 15.88 24.79 -22.70
N GLY A 385 17.15 24.76 -23.07
CA GLY A 385 17.69 25.70 -24.04
C GLY A 385 16.84 25.62 -25.31
N GLN A 386 16.05 26.64 -25.53
CA GLN A 386 15.56 26.96 -26.84
C GLN A 386 16.77 27.18 -27.73
N SER A 387 17.09 26.21 -28.56
CA SER A 387 17.80 26.38 -29.78
C SER A 387 16.96 25.70 -30.87
N ILE A 388 15.92 26.41 -31.29
CA ILE A 388 15.35 26.22 -32.62
C ILE A 388 16.20 27.14 -33.53
N PRO A 389 17.01 26.62 -34.43
CA PRO A 389 17.53 27.43 -35.47
C PRO A 389 16.39 27.72 -36.47
N VAL A 390 16.30 28.98 -36.85
CA VAL A 390 15.48 29.49 -37.96
C VAL A 390 15.94 28.89 -39.28
#